data_d5d44532cb0a7800af0871149ee86a9f
#
_entry.id   d5d44532cb0a7800af0871149ee86a9f
#
_cell.length_a   1.000
_cell.length_b   1.000
_cell.length_c   1.000
_cell.angle_alpha   90.00
_cell.angle_beta   90.00
_cell.angle_gamma   90.00
#
_symmetry.space_group_name_H-M   'P 1'
#
loop_
_entity.id
_entity.type
_entity.pdbx_description
1 polymer ?
#
loop_
_entity_poly.entity_id
_entity_poly.type
_entity_poly.pdbx_seq_one_letter_code
_entity_poly.pdbx_strand_id
1 'polypeptide(L)'
;MIKEKLNLNSNLFLAPLAGVTDIPFRIICGELGAGLCFTEMISAKALYYDDKKTKKLLDTDPRENNTSVQIFGHEPEIIAYATRFLTENYNFKSIDINMGCPAPKIFKNGDGSALMGDLNLAEDVIRACKNNTDLPVSVKFRLGIDENSMNYMQLGQICERLKVDYITLHARTRKMFYSGEADWSHIKRLVENVDIPVFGNGDCFTKEDIRKNMEYSNCDGVLLARGAMQNPFIFSDDENKNKEEVIDTIKKHMQLKLEFYEEKRAILEMRKHIQWYLKGFRNSNKVKNEINQLTDLNEIFKILDEFKNE
;
A
#
# COMPACT_ATOMS: atom_id res chain seq x y z
N MET A 1 -0.66 2.33 -21.86
CA MET A 1 -0.06 2.48 -20.48
C MET A 1 -0.89 1.70 -19.48
N ILE A 2 -0.35 1.35 -18.29
CA ILE A 2 -1.10 0.55 -17.27
C ILE A 2 -2.37 1.25 -16.81
N LYS A 3 -2.37 2.58 -16.72
CA LYS A 3 -3.51 3.41 -16.38
C LYS A 3 -4.72 3.14 -17.29
N GLU A 4 -4.50 3.03 -18.59
CA GLU A 4 -5.55 2.71 -19.58
C GLU A 4 -5.99 1.26 -19.45
N LYS A 5 -5.04 0.32 -19.30
CA LYS A 5 -5.33 -1.11 -19.14
C LYS A 5 -6.23 -1.39 -17.93
N LEU A 6 -6.02 -0.69 -16.81
CA LEU A 6 -6.80 -0.82 -15.58
C LEU A 6 -7.99 0.15 -15.51
N ASN A 7 -8.15 1.04 -16.52
CA ASN A 7 -9.16 2.11 -16.53
C ASN A 7 -9.10 2.98 -15.28
N LEU A 8 -7.93 3.58 -15.02
CA LEU A 8 -7.67 4.40 -13.83
C LEU A 8 -7.64 5.89 -14.16
N ASN A 9 -8.10 6.71 -13.22
CA ASN A 9 -8.12 8.17 -13.34
C ASN A 9 -6.80 8.83 -12.92
N SER A 10 -5.98 8.15 -12.11
CA SER A 10 -4.72 8.67 -11.56
C SER A 10 -3.63 7.60 -11.59
N ASN A 11 -2.37 8.03 -11.60
CA ASN A 11 -1.18 7.19 -11.45
C ASN A 11 -0.58 7.27 -10.04
N LEU A 12 -1.32 7.82 -9.08
CA LEU A 12 -1.00 7.81 -7.65
C LEU A 12 -1.78 6.68 -6.99
N PHE A 13 -1.08 5.70 -6.45
CA PHE A 13 -1.66 4.49 -5.87
C PHE A 13 -1.45 4.46 -4.36
N LEU A 14 -2.43 3.94 -3.61
CA LEU A 14 -2.28 3.66 -2.19
C LEU A 14 -1.51 2.34 -2.03
N ALA A 15 -0.32 2.40 -1.43
CA ALA A 15 0.52 1.22 -1.18
C ALA A 15 -0.13 0.26 -0.16
N PRO A 16 0.12 -1.05 -0.26
CA PRO A 16 -0.33 -2.02 0.73
C PRO A 16 0.37 -1.82 2.07
N LEU A 17 -0.40 -1.66 3.15
CA LEU A 17 0.09 -1.38 4.50
C LEU A 17 -0.66 -2.22 5.52
N ALA A 18 0.01 -3.21 6.11
CA ALA A 18 -0.57 -4.09 7.13
C ALA A 18 -1.13 -3.30 8.32
N GLY A 19 -2.38 -3.57 8.68
CA GLY A 19 -3.12 -2.89 9.73
C GLY A 19 -3.52 -1.44 9.40
N VAL A 20 -3.44 -1.01 8.15
CA VAL A 20 -3.76 0.37 7.73
C VAL A 20 -4.69 0.40 6.53
N THR A 21 -4.39 -0.36 5.47
CA THR A 21 -5.15 -0.30 4.21
C THR A 21 -6.35 -1.25 4.24
N ASP A 22 -7.16 -1.12 5.28
CA ASP A 22 -8.48 -1.75 5.38
C ASP A 22 -9.53 -1.01 4.53
N ILE A 23 -10.72 -1.57 4.43
CA ILE A 23 -11.82 -1.02 3.61
C ILE A 23 -12.06 0.47 3.90
N PRO A 24 -12.25 0.92 5.15
CA PRO A 24 -12.47 2.34 5.45
C PRO A 24 -11.38 3.26 4.92
N PHE A 25 -10.11 2.90 5.08
CA PHE A 25 -9.01 3.75 4.62
C PHE A 25 -8.90 3.74 3.10
N ARG A 26 -9.14 2.60 2.44
CA ARG A 26 -9.16 2.51 0.97
C ARG A 26 -10.29 3.35 0.38
N ILE A 27 -11.49 3.34 1.00
CA ILE A 27 -12.61 4.22 0.59
C ILE A 27 -12.18 5.69 0.68
N ILE A 28 -11.64 6.14 1.81
CA ILE A 28 -11.18 7.53 2.00
C ILE A 28 -10.15 7.92 0.91
N CYS A 29 -9.14 7.10 0.68
CA CYS A 29 -8.11 7.39 -0.32
C CYS A 29 -8.67 7.37 -1.76
N GLY A 30 -9.57 6.44 -2.06
CA GLY A 30 -10.24 6.34 -3.37
C GLY A 30 -11.11 7.56 -3.67
N GLU A 31 -11.91 8.02 -2.72
CA GLU A 31 -12.74 9.24 -2.85
C GLU A 31 -11.89 10.50 -3.02
N LEU A 32 -10.70 10.52 -2.43
CA LEU A 32 -9.74 11.62 -2.55
C LEU A 32 -8.91 11.55 -3.85
N GLY A 33 -9.09 10.51 -4.69
CA GLY A 33 -8.47 10.45 -6.02
C GLY A 33 -7.32 9.46 -6.17
N ALA A 34 -7.11 8.53 -5.21
CA ALA A 34 -6.19 7.42 -5.43
C ALA A 34 -6.64 6.60 -6.65
N GLY A 35 -5.77 6.46 -7.65
CA GLY A 35 -6.09 5.71 -8.87
C GLY A 35 -6.30 4.23 -8.62
N LEU A 36 -5.51 3.65 -7.71
CA LEU A 36 -5.59 2.25 -7.29
C LEU A 36 -5.28 2.15 -5.80
N CYS A 37 -6.05 1.34 -5.08
CA CYS A 37 -5.80 1.02 -3.68
C CYS A 37 -5.44 -0.46 -3.53
N PHE A 38 -4.42 -0.78 -2.73
CA PHE A 38 -4.08 -2.16 -2.44
C PHE A 38 -4.68 -2.61 -1.11
N THR A 39 -5.10 -3.87 -1.05
CA THR A 39 -5.43 -4.51 0.23
C THR A 39 -4.22 -4.55 1.15
N GLU A 40 -4.42 -4.93 2.40
CA GLU A 40 -3.31 -5.43 3.21
C GLU A 40 -2.69 -6.65 2.53
N MET A 41 -1.45 -7.01 2.88
CA MET A 41 -0.79 -8.17 2.27
C MET A 41 -1.41 -9.49 2.76
N ILE A 42 -1.81 -10.35 1.84
CA ILE A 42 -2.52 -11.60 2.05
C ILE A 42 -1.55 -12.78 1.97
N SER A 43 -1.53 -13.63 2.99
CA SER A 43 -0.73 -14.85 2.96
C SER A 43 -1.34 -15.89 2.00
N ALA A 44 -0.63 -16.23 0.92
CA ALA A 44 -1.04 -17.27 0.01
C ALA A 44 -1.18 -18.62 0.73
N LYS A 45 -0.27 -18.91 1.66
CA LYS A 45 -0.29 -20.13 2.49
C LYS A 45 -1.50 -20.17 3.41
N ALA A 46 -1.89 -19.05 4.01
CA ALA A 46 -3.08 -19.00 4.86
C ALA A 46 -4.37 -19.19 4.03
N LEU A 47 -4.43 -18.66 2.80
CA LEU A 47 -5.55 -18.96 1.87
C LEU A 47 -5.61 -20.43 1.50
N TYR A 48 -4.47 -21.05 1.22
CA TYR A 48 -4.38 -22.48 0.91
C TYR A 48 -4.94 -23.35 2.03
N TYR A 49 -4.71 -22.98 3.29
CA TYR A 49 -5.23 -23.67 4.47
C TYR A 49 -6.58 -23.13 4.97
N ASP A 50 -7.30 -22.40 4.15
CA ASP A 50 -8.67 -21.91 4.43
C ASP A 50 -8.80 -21.02 5.69
N ASP A 51 -7.76 -20.23 6.03
CA ASP A 51 -7.77 -19.38 7.22
C ASP A 51 -8.85 -18.28 7.12
N LYS A 52 -9.82 -18.34 8.02
CA LYS A 52 -10.97 -17.42 8.04
C LYS A 52 -10.59 -15.96 8.30
N LYS A 53 -9.50 -15.72 9.05
CA LYS A 53 -9.05 -14.35 9.35
C LYS A 53 -8.42 -13.72 8.12
N THR A 54 -7.64 -14.50 7.38
CA THR A 54 -7.04 -14.05 6.11
C THR A 54 -8.12 -13.77 5.07
N LYS A 55 -9.18 -14.60 4.98
CA LYS A 55 -10.29 -14.34 4.07
C LYS A 55 -11.01 -13.02 4.34
N LYS A 56 -11.15 -12.60 5.60
CA LYS A 56 -11.72 -11.29 5.94
C LYS A 56 -10.91 -10.09 5.43
N LEU A 57 -9.61 -10.27 5.18
CA LEU A 57 -8.78 -9.21 4.59
C LEU A 57 -9.01 -9.04 3.08
N LEU A 58 -9.72 -10.00 2.45
CA LEU A 58 -10.12 -9.95 1.05
C LEU A 58 -11.46 -9.24 0.83
N ASP A 59 -12.19 -8.93 1.90
CA ASP A 59 -13.45 -8.23 1.80
C ASP A 59 -13.25 -6.86 1.13
N THR A 60 -14.20 -6.50 0.28
CA THR A 60 -14.26 -5.22 -0.42
C THR A 60 -15.65 -4.61 -0.23
N ASP A 61 -15.78 -3.31 -0.49
CA ASP A 61 -17.03 -2.58 -0.45
C ASP A 61 -17.35 -2.00 -1.84
N PRO A 62 -18.63 -1.92 -2.26
CA PRO A 62 -19.01 -1.34 -3.55
C PRO A 62 -18.54 0.10 -3.78
N ARG A 63 -18.22 0.84 -2.71
CA ARG A 63 -17.62 2.20 -2.78
C ARG A 63 -16.15 2.19 -3.21
N GLU A 64 -15.48 1.03 -3.16
CA GLU A 64 -14.10 0.87 -3.59
C GLU A 64 -14.03 0.64 -5.10
N ASN A 65 -13.85 1.69 -5.87
CA ASN A 65 -13.90 1.62 -7.34
C ASN A 65 -12.71 0.87 -7.95
N ASN A 66 -11.54 0.93 -7.33
CA ASN A 66 -10.28 0.42 -7.87
C ASN A 66 -9.45 -0.23 -6.76
N THR A 67 -9.73 -1.51 -6.47
CA THR A 67 -8.97 -2.27 -5.47
C THR A 67 -8.21 -3.42 -6.12
N SER A 68 -6.92 -3.54 -5.79
CA SER A 68 -6.05 -4.65 -6.13
C SER A 68 -5.64 -5.41 -4.88
N VAL A 69 -5.44 -6.71 -5.02
CA VAL A 69 -5.00 -7.56 -3.91
C VAL A 69 -3.48 -7.73 -3.93
N GLN A 70 -2.83 -7.60 -2.77
CA GLN A 70 -1.42 -7.99 -2.65
C GLN A 70 -1.29 -9.31 -1.92
N ILE A 71 -0.60 -10.28 -2.53
CA ILE A 71 -0.29 -11.59 -1.95
C ILE A 71 1.19 -11.71 -1.61
N PHE A 72 1.51 -12.57 -0.64
CA PHE A 72 2.88 -12.97 -0.34
C PHE A 72 2.97 -14.47 -0.08
N GLY A 73 4.10 -15.05 -0.44
CA GLY A 73 4.45 -16.46 -0.30
C GLY A 73 5.68 -16.76 -1.15
N HIS A 74 6.37 -17.86 -0.84
CA HIS A 74 7.56 -18.30 -1.57
C HIS A 74 7.38 -19.66 -2.26
N GLU A 75 6.27 -20.36 -2.04
CA GLU A 75 5.99 -21.67 -2.62
C GLU A 75 5.18 -21.48 -3.93
N PRO A 76 5.75 -21.78 -5.13
CA PRO A 76 5.07 -21.50 -6.41
C PRO A 76 3.71 -22.19 -6.55
N GLU A 77 3.55 -23.42 -6.06
CA GLU A 77 2.28 -24.16 -6.13
C GLU A 77 1.19 -23.50 -5.26
N ILE A 78 1.59 -22.96 -4.09
CA ILE A 78 0.68 -22.25 -3.19
C ILE A 78 0.30 -20.90 -3.79
N ILE A 79 1.23 -20.20 -4.41
CA ILE A 79 0.96 -18.95 -5.16
C ILE A 79 -0.01 -19.22 -6.31
N ALA A 80 0.20 -20.29 -7.08
CA ALA A 80 -0.71 -20.71 -8.16
C ALA A 80 -2.14 -20.95 -7.65
N TYR A 81 -2.27 -21.67 -6.52
CA TYR A 81 -3.57 -21.91 -5.89
C TYR A 81 -4.22 -20.58 -5.45
N ALA A 82 -3.49 -19.74 -4.69
CA ALA A 82 -4.02 -18.48 -4.19
C ALA A 82 -4.45 -17.57 -5.34
N THR A 83 -3.67 -17.52 -6.42
CA THR A 83 -3.98 -16.73 -7.62
C THR A 83 -5.29 -17.19 -8.27
N ARG A 84 -5.47 -18.49 -8.52
CA ARG A 84 -6.73 -19.02 -9.06
C ARG A 84 -7.90 -18.71 -8.15
N PHE A 85 -7.75 -18.99 -6.85
CA PHE A 85 -8.80 -18.73 -5.86
C PHE A 85 -9.23 -17.26 -5.87
N LEU A 86 -8.31 -16.31 -5.94
CA LEU A 86 -8.62 -14.90 -6.00
C LEU A 86 -9.30 -14.52 -7.32
N THR A 87 -8.82 -15.02 -8.44
CA THR A 87 -9.38 -14.72 -9.78
C THR A 87 -10.81 -15.24 -9.92
N GLU A 88 -11.11 -16.41 -9.36
CA GLU A 88 -12.42 -17.06 -9.49
C GLU A 88 -13.47 -16.52 -8.50
N ASN A 89 -13.05 -16.01 -7.35
CA ASN A 89 -13.97 -15.68 -6.25
C ASN A 89 -14.08 -14.19 -5.91
N TYR A 90 -13.20 -13.32 -6.48
CA TYR A 90 -13.15 -11.90 -6.16
C TYR A 90 -13.03 -11.03 -7.41
N ASN A 91 -13.44 -9.78 -7.31
CA ASN A 91 -13.39 -8.82 -8.42
C ASN A 91 -12.30 -7.75 -8.18
N PHE A 92 -11.04 -8.18 -8.09
CA PHE A 92 -9.91 -7.27 -7.99
C PHE A 92 -9.46 -6.75 -9.37
N LYS A 93 -8.89 -5.55 -9.41
CA LYS A 93 -8.33 -4.96 -10.64
C LYS A 93 -7.03 -5.60 -11.09
N SER A 94 -6.22 -6.07 -10.14
CA SER A 94 -4.95 -6.75 -10.39
C SER A 94 -4.51 -7.56 -9.17
N ILE A 95 -3.54 -8.44 -9.37
CA ILE A 95 -2.85 -9.17 -8.30
C ILE A 95 -1.41 -8.66 -8.22
N ASP A 96 -0.98 -8.23 -7.03
CA ASP A 96 0.38 -7.78 -6.77
C ASP A 96 1.12 -8.81 -5.91
N ILE A 97 2.37 -9.10 -6.27
CA ILE A 97 3.23 -10.02 -5.53
C ILE A 97 4.17 -9.22 -4.65
N ASN A 98 4.12 -9.45 -3.34
CA ASN A 98 5.01 -8.81 -2.38
C ASN A 98 6.39 -9.51 -2.35
N MET A 99 7.40 -8.81 -2.83
CA MET A 99 8.82 -9.19 -2.73
C MET A 99 9.64 -8.11 -2.00
N GLY A 100 8.99 -7.28 -1.17
CA GLY A 100 9.63 -6.16 -0.51
C GLY A 100 9.40 -6.03 1.00
N CYS A 101 8.53 -6.85 1.61
CA CYS A 101 8.25 -6.78 3.04
C CYS A 101 9.52 -7.07 3.87
N PRO A 102 9.99 -6.11 4.72
CA PRO A 102 11.22 -6.30 5.49
C PRO A 102 11.00 -6.98 6.84
N ALA A 103 9.74 -7.24 7.23
CA ALA A 103 9.36 -7.73 8.55
C ALA A 103 10.10 -9.04 8.90
N PRO A 104 10.73 -9.14 10.09
CA PRO A 104 11.57 -10.29 10.43
C PRO A 104 10.86 -11.65 10.34
N LYS A 105 9.57 -11.70 10.75
CA LYS A 105 8.76 -12.92 10.69
C LYS A 105 8.53 -13.38 9.24
N ILE A 106 8.18 -12.45 8.34
CA ILE A 106 7.96 -12.72 6.93
C ILE A 106 9.26 -13.18 6.27
N PHE A 107 10.34 -12.42 6.49
CA PHE A 107 11.65 -12.74 5.95
C PHE A 107 12.21 -14.10 6.40
N LYS A 108 12.08 -14.45 7.69
CA LYS A 108 12.54 -15.74 8.23
C LYS A 108 11.78 -16.93 7.64
N ASN A 109 10.54 -16.72 7.21
CA ASN A 109 9.73 -17.74 6.54
C ASN A 109 10.09 -17.94 5.06
N GLY A 110 10.99 -17.14 4.49
CA GLY A 110 11.32 -17.17 3.06
C GLY A 110 10.45 -16.25 2.20
N ASP A 111 9.54 -15.48 2.80
CA ASP A 111 8.56 -14.66 2.10
C ASP A 111 9.02 -13.20 1.93
N GLY A 112 8.28 -12.46 1.10
CA GLY A 112 8.49 -11.02 0.92
C GLY A 112 9.88 -10.72 0.39
N SER A 113 10.64 -9.86 1.09
CA SER A 113 12.00 -9.49 0.65
C SER A 113 13.02 -10.64 0.69
N ALA A 114 12.71 -11.79 1.29
CA ALA A 114 13.58 -12.96 1.25
C ALA A 114 13.74 -13.51 -0.17
N LEU A 115 12.72 -13.38 -1.01
CA LEU A 115 12.76 -13.77 -2.42
C LEU A 115 13.82 -13.01 -3.22
N MET A 116 14.22 -11.82 -2.78
CA MET A 116 15.35 -11.11 -3.38
C MET A 116 16.71 -11.78 -3.09
N GLY A 117 16.77 -12.75 -2.19
CA GLY A 117 17.96 -13.58 -1.96
C GLY A 117 18.08 -14.76 -2.92
N ASP A 118 17.01 -15.10 -3.63
CA ASP A 118 16.95 -16.19 -4.61
C ASP A 118 16.08 -15.79 -5.81
N LEU A 119 16.72 -15.24 -6.84
CA LEU A 119 16.00 -14.76 -8.03
C LEU A 119 15.42 -15.88 -8.88
N ASN A 120 15.92 -17.11 -8.80
CA ASN A 120 15.33 -18.26 -9.50
C ASN A 120 13.97 -18.60 -8.85
N LEU A 121 13.92 -18.66 -7.52
CA LEU A 121 12.66 -18.87 -6.81
C LEU A 121 11.69 -17.70 -7.01
N ALA A 122 12.19 -16.45 -7.04
CA ALA A 122 11.37 -15.29 -7.34
C ALA A 122 10.75 -15.39 -8.74
N GLU A 123 11.52 -15.83 -9.75
CA GLU A 123 11.02 -16.08 -11.11
C GLU A 123 9.93 -17.15 -11.12
N ASP A 124 10.12 -18.25 -10.41
CA ASP A 124 9.13 -19.35 -10.36
C ASP A 124 7.83 -18.88 -9.69
N VAL A 125 7.90 -18.09 -8.63
CA VAL A 125 6.75 -17.46 -7.94
C VAL A 125 5.98 -16.54 -8.90
N ILE A 126 6.69 -15.67 -9.64
CA ILE A 126 6.07 -14.75 -10.62
C ILE A 126 5.40 -15.56 -11.73
N ARG A 127 6.09 -16.55 -12.27
CA ARG A 127 5.59 -17.44 -13.32
C ARG A 127 4.35 -18.18 -12.86
N ALA A 128 4.36 -18.70 -11.63
CA ALA A 128 3.21 -19.38 -11.04
C ALA A 128 1.98 -18.46 -10.93
N CYS A 129 2.17 -17.20 -10.55
CA CYS A 129 1.08 -16.23 -10.54
C CYS A 129 0.59 -15.93 -11.96
N LYS A 130 1.48 -15.53 -12.88
CA LYS A 130 1.13 -15.16 -14.26
C LYS A 130 0.38 -16.26 -15.02
N ASN A 131 0.72 -17.51 -14.80
CA ASN A 131 0.10 -18.65 -15.50
C ASN A 131 -1.28 -19.05 -14.95
N ASN A 132 -1.74 -18.44 -13.86
CA ASN A 132 -2.97 -18.83 -13.18
C ASN A 132 -4.00 -17.72 -13.06
N THR A 133 -3.87 -16.64 -13.84
CA THR A 133 -4.84 -15.55 -13.90
C THR A 133 -4.76 -14.79 -15.22
N ASP A 134 -5.90 -14.29 -15.68
CA ASP A 134 -5.99 -13.31 -16.77
C ASP A 134 -5.98 -11.86 -16.24
N LEU A 135 -6.04 -11.67 -14.92
CA LEU A 135 -5.91 -10.35 -14.31
C LEU A 135 -4.49 -9.81 -14.52
N PRO A 136 -4.31 -8.50 -14.62
CA PRO A 136 -3.01 -7.87 -14.58
C PRO A 136 -2.24 -8.27 -13.32
N VAL A 137 -0.94 -8.58 -13.48
CA VAL A 137 -0.05 -8.98 -12.38
C VAL A 137 1.05 -7.93 -12.22
N SER A 138 1.30 -7.52 -10.98
CA SER A 138 2.42 -6.66 -10.62
C SER A 138 3.33 -7.29 -9.57
N VAL A 139 4.53 -6.75 -9.46
CA VAL A 139 5.50 -7.16 -8.44
C VAL A 139 6.01 -5.92 -7.71
N LYS A 140 5.92 -5.92 -6.37
CA LYS A 140 6.47 -4.86 -5.54
C LYS A 140 7.68 -5.35 -4.76
N PHE A 141 8.83 -4.72 -4.98
CA PHE A 141 10.12 -5.15 -4.41
C PHE A 141 10.98 -3.97 -3.92
N ARG A 142 12.15 -4.29 -3.36
CA ARG A 142 13.16 -3.33 -2.87
C ARG A 142 14.43 -3.39 -3.71
N LEU A 143 15.46 -2.62 -3.35
CA LEU A 143 16.76 -2.62 -4.04
C LEU A 143 17.50 -3.95 -3.92
N GLY A 144 17.27 -4.69 -2.84
CA GLY A 144 17.93 -5.94 -2.47
C GLY A 144 17.86 -6.14 -0.96
N ILE A 145 18.59 -7.12 -0.46
CA ILE A 145 18.69 -7.40 0.99
C ILE A 145 19.48 -6.30 1.70
N ASP A 146 20.63 -5.96 1.16
CA ASP A 146 21.54 -4.90 1.66
C ASP A 146 22.29 -4.23 0.51
N GLU A 147 23.16 -3.29 0.84
CA GLU A 147 23.93 -2.51 -0.13
C GLU A 147 24.89 -3.35 -0.98
N ASN A 148 25.36 -4.49 -0.46
CA ASN A 148 26.27 -5.38 -1.18
C ASN A 148 25.53 -6.42 -2.06
N SER A 149 24.22 -6.51 -1.93
CA SER A 149 23.36 -7.50 -2.59
C SER A 149 22.15 -6.87 -3.28
N MET A 150 22.35 -5.67 -3.87
CA MET A 150 21.32 -5.03 -4.69
C MET A 150 21.16 -5.77 -6.01
N ASN A 151 19.96 -6.28 -6.26
CA ASN A 151 19.63 -7.05 -7.46
C ASN A 151 18.27 -6.67 -8.08
N TYR A 152 17.77 -5.47 -7.75
CA TYR A 152 16.50 -4.93 -8.26
C TYR A 152 16.47 -4.87 -9.80
N MET A 153 17.61 -4.62 -10.44
CA MET A 153 17.71 -4.57 -11.90
C MET A 153 17.43 -5.93 -12.51
N GLN A 154 18.09 -6.97 -12.00
CA GLN A 154 17.89 -8.35 -12.47
C GLN A 154 16.44 -8.81 -12.23
N LEU A 155 15.84 -8.46 -11.08
CA LEU A 155 14.44 -8.78 -10.81
C LEU A 155 13.49 -8.02 -11.77
N GLY A 156 13.77 -6.75 -12.07
CA GLY A 156 13.03 -5.97 -13.06
C GLY A 156 13.05 -6.62 -14.45
N GLN A 157 14.23 -7.07 -14.92
CA GLN A 157 14.40 -7.78 -16.18
C GLN A 157 13.69 -9.16 -16.19
N ILE A 158 13.67 -9.86 -15.06
CA ILE A 158 12.86 -11.09 -14.89
C ILE A 158 11.37 -10.77 -15.06
N CYS A 159 10.88 -9.72 -14.40
CA CYS A 159 9.49 -9.27 -14.52
C CYS A 159 9.12 -8.94 -15.97
N GLU A 160 9.99 -8.22 -16.69
CA GLU A 160 9.79 -7.89 -18.09
C GLU A 160 9.74 -9.16 -18.98
N ARG A 161 10.70 -10.07 -18.83
CA ARG A 161 10.73 -11.34 -19.58
C ARG A 161 9.47 -12.18 -19.33
N LEU A 162 8.92 -12.16 -18.13
CA LEU A 162 7.68 -12.83 -17.75
C LEU A 162 6.41 -12.04 -18.10
N LYS A 163 6.56 -10.86 -18.75
CA LYS A 163 5.44 -10.00 -19.15
C LYS A 163 4.56 -9.61 -17.95
N VAL A 164 5.20 -9.27 -16.83
CA VAL A 164 4.52 -8.62 -15.70
C VAL A 164 3.97 -7.28 -16.19
N ASP A 165 2.77 -6.92 -15.75
CA ASP A 165 2.05 -5.78 -16.31
C ASP A 165 2.60 -4.42 -15.83
N TYR A 166 3.15 -4.38 -14.63
CA TYR A 166 3.91 -3.25 -14.08
C TYR A 166 4.68 -3.69 -12.83
N ILE A 167 5.67 -2.91 -12.45
CA ILE A 167 6.48 -3.16 -11.25
C ILE A 167 6.54 -1.93 -10.36
N THR A 168 6.74 -2.16 -9.05
CA THR A 168 6.96 -1.09 -8.08
C THR A 168 8.27 -1.28 -7.35
N LEU A 169 9.18 -0.31 -7.44
CA LEU A 169 10.44 -0.31 -6.72
C LEU A 169 10.37 0.61 -5.48
N HIS A 170 10.52 0.03 -4.29
CA HIS A 170 10.82 0.82 -3.10
C HIS A 170 12.34 1.08 -3.06
N ALA A 171 12.74 2.34 -3.16
CA ALA A 171 14.13 2.77 -3.30
C ALA A 171 14.93 2.68 -1.99
N ARG A 172 14.82 1.57 -1.27
CA ARG A 172 15.58 1.18 -0.08
C ARG A 172 15.90 -0.30 -0.10
N THR A 173 17.01 -0.71 0.54
CA THR A 173 17.26 -2.12 0.80
C THR A 173 16.37 -2.65 1.94
N ARG A 174 16.30 -3.98 2.07
CA ARG A 174 15.58 -4.61 3.20
C ARG A 174 16.17 -4.19 4.55
N LYS A 175 17.49 -4.15 4.69
CA LYS A 175 18.18 -3.79 5.95
C LYS A 175 17.93 -2.35 6.38
N MET A 176 17.71 -1.45 5.45
CA MET A 176 17.36 -0.06 5.78
C MET A 176 15.97 0.06 6.44
N PHE A 177 15.07 -0.88 6.23
CA PHE A 177 13.67 -0.73 6.64
C PHE A 177 13.06 0.59 6.15
N TYR A 178 13.05 1.61 7.01
CA TYR A 178 12.59 2.99 6.74
C TYR A 178 13.62 4.04 7.16
N SER A 179 14.83 3.63 7.55
CA SER A 179 15.93 4.53 7.90
C SER A 179 16.60 5.10 6.65
N GLY A 180 17.34 6.17 6.81
CA GLY A 180 17.98 6.89 5.71
C GLY A 180 16.95 7.50 4.75
N GLU A 181 17.36 7.79 3.53
CA GLU A 181 16.52 8.34 2.46
C GLU A 181 16.30 7.31 1.36
N ALA A 182 15.16 7.40 0.66
CA ALA A 182 14.90 6.59 -0.53
C ALA A 182 15.69 7.16 -1.71
N ASP A 183 16.58 6.36 -2.29
CA ASP A 183 17.41 6.80 -3.42
C ASP A 183 16.70 6.58 -4.76
N TRP A 184 16.04 7.64 -5.22
CA TRP A 184 15.29 7.64 -6.49
C TRP A 184 16.17 7.46 -7.74
N SER A 185 17.50 7.56 -7.62
CA SER A 185 18.40 7.25 -8.75
C SER A 185 18.30 5.79 -9.20
N HIS A 186 17.98 4.88 -8.28
CA HIS A 186 17.74 3.47 -8.60
C HIS A 186 16.43 3.27 -9.36
N ILE A 187 15.37 4.05 -9.05
CA ILE A 187 14.12 4.02 -9.82
C ILE A 187 14.38 4.52 -11.24
N LYS A 188 15.07 5.65 -11.38
CA LYS A 188 15.48 6.18 -12.68
C LYS A 188 16.22 5.14 -13.52
N ARG A 189 17.24 4.51 -12.93
CA ARG A 189 18.01 3.46 -13.61
C ARG A 189 17.14 2.27 -14.05
N LEU A 190 16.16 1.88 -13.22
CA LEU A 190 15.25 0.79 -13.57
C LEU A 190 14.38 1.19 -14.76
N VAL A 191 13.79 2.39 -14.74
CA VAL A 191 13.00 2.95 -15.86
C VAL A 191 13.79 2.97 -17.18
N GLU A 192 15.07 3.32 -17.13
CA GLU A 192 15.94 3.36 -18.30
C GLU A 192 16.32 1.98 -18.87
N ASN A 193 16.04 0.89 -18.13
CA ASN A 193 16.53 -0.46 -18.47
C ASN A 193 15.43 -1.53 -18.58
N VAL A 194 14.15 -1.17 -18.48
CA VAL A 194 13.01 -2.07 -18.71
C VAL A 194 11.93 -1.34 -19.50
N ASP A 195 11.18 -2.06 -20.35
CA ASP A 195 10.10 -1.50 -21.17
C ASP A 195 8.72 -1.60 -20.47
N ILE A 196 8.61 -2.31 -19.34
CA ILE A 196 7.37 -2.40 -18.56
C ILE A 196 7.21 -1.19 -17.64
N PRO A 197 5.96 -0.75 -17.36
CA PRO A 197 5.71 0.40 -16.48
C PRO A 197 6.33 0.24 -15.11
N VAL A 198 7.01 1.30 -14.63
CA VAL A 198 7.70 1.34 -13.34
C VAL A 198 7.05 2.38 -12.43
N PHE A 199 6.62 1.97 -11.25
CA PHE A 199 6.12 2.85 -10.21
C PHE A 199 7.19 3.04 -9.13
N GLY A 200 7.39 4.30 -8.72
CA GLY A 200 8.30 4.65 -7.64
C GLY A 200 7.62 4.53 -6.26
N ASN A 201 8.39 4.19 -5.24
CA ASN A 201 7.93 4.19 -3.85
C ASN A 201 9.06 4.59 -2.89
N GLY A 202 8.77 5.46 -1.94
CA GLY A 202 9.68 5.92 -0.89
C GLY A 202 9.71 7.44 -0.76
N ASP A 203 9.54 7.93 0.46
CA ASP A 203 9.69 9.33 0.90
C ASP A 203 8.93 10.40 0.07
N CYS A 204 7.76 10.08 -0.43
CA CYS A 204 6.80 11.04 -0.96
C CYS A 204 5.78 11.38 0.13
N PHE A 205 5.91 12.56 0.73
CA PHE A 205 5.05 13.06 1.80
C PHE A 205 4.19 14.25 1.34
N THR A 206 4.57 14.91 0.26
CA THR A 206 3.88 16.07 -0.34
C THR A 206 3.72 15.86 -1.85
N LYS A 207 2.82 16.62 -2.47
CA LYS A 207 2.70 16.65 -3.94
C LYS A 207 3.98 17.17 -4.62
N GLU A 208 4.70 18.05 -3.95
CA GLU A 208 6.00 18.52 -4.44
C GLU A 208 7.03 17.40 -4.48
N ASP A 209 7.08 16.54 -3.44
CA ASP A 209 7.94 15.34 -3.46
C ASP A 209 7.58 14.42 -4.62
N ILE A 210 6.27 14.20 -4.84
CA ILE A 210 5.78 13.36 -5.93
C ILE A 210 6.22 13.95 -7.27
N ARG A 211 5.93 15.23 -7.53
CA ARG A 211 6.28 15.91 -8.77
C ARG A 211 7.79 15.83 -9.04
N LYS A 212 8.60 16.24 -8.07
CA LYS A 212 10.07 16.22 -8.16
C LYS A 212 10.62 14.84 -8.46
N ASN A 213 10.13 13.83 -7.76
CA ASN A 213 10.61 12.46 -7.89
C ASN A 213 10.18 11.82 -9.22
N MET A 214 8.97 12.10 -9.70
CA MET A 214 8.50 11.64 -11.01
C MET A 214 9.28 12.33 -12.15
N GLU A 215 9.48 13.65 -12.08
CA GLU A 215 10.28 14.38 -13.07
C GLU A 215 11.73 13.88 -13.12
N TYR A 216 12.33 13.59 -11.95
CA TYR A 216 13.70 13.09 -11.87
C TYR A 216 13.86 11.67 -12.42
N SER A 217 12.94 10.77 -12.06
CA SER A 217 13.05 9.36 -12.39
C SER A 217 12.37 8.95 -13.69
N ASN A 218 11.47 9.79 -14.22
CA ASN A 218 10.59 9.51 -15.36
C ASN A 218 9.76 8.22 -15.18
N CYS A 219 9.40 7.88 -13.94
CA CYS A 219 8.55 6.72 -13.66
C CYS A 219 7.07 6.99 -14.02
N ASP A 220 6.31 5.93 -14.25
CA ASP A 220 4.92 5.98 -14.72
C ASP A 220 3.94 6.44 -13.63
N GLY A 221 4.32 6.35 -12.36
CA GLY A 221 3.51 6.77 -11.23
C GLY A 221 4.18 6.48 -9.89
N VAL A 222 3.45 6.73 -8.81
CA VAL A 222 3.97 6.61 -7.43
C VAL A 222 3.02 5.83 -6.54
N LEU A 223 3.56 4.86 -5.78
CA LEU A 223 2.86 4.25 -4.65
C LEU A 223 3.13 5.06 -3.38
N LEU A 224 2.07 5.57 -2.78
CA LEU A 224 2.09 6.38 -1.56
C LEU A 224 1.77 5.51 -0.34
N ALA A 225 2.66 5.53 0.64
CA ALA A 225 2.52 4.79 1.89
C ALA A 225 2.38 5.74 3.08
N ARG A 226 3.48 6.06 3.75
CA ARG A 226 3.50 6.94 4.93
C ARG A 226 2.98 8.34 4.65
N GLY A 227 3.17 8.86 3.43
CA GLY A 227 2.58 10.14 3.00
C GLY A 227 1.06 10.11 3.08
N ALA A 228 0.43 9.07 2.49
CA ALA A 228 -1.01 8.89 2.55
C ALA A 228 -1.54 8.66 3.98
N MET A 229 -0.79 7.95 4.83
CA MET A 229 -1.15 7.77 6.25
C MET A 229 -1.20 9.10 7.00
N GLN A 230 -0.24 10.00 6.72
CA GLN A 230 -0.16 11.31 7.38
C GLN A 230 -1.16 12.31 6.79
N ASN A 231 -1.35 12.24 5.48
CA ASN A 231 -2.24 13.16 4.77
C ASN A 231 -2.88 12.45 3.57
N PRO A 232 -4.09 11.87 3.70
CA PRO A 232 -4.76 11.22 2.58
C PRO A 232 -5.15 12.18 1.47
N PHE A 233 -5.21 13.50 1.73
CA PHE A 233 -5.46 14.52 0.71
C PHE A 233 -4.31 14.65 -0.31
N ILE A 234 -3.19 13.98 -0.09
CA ILE A 234 -2.11 13.86 -1.07
C ILE A 234 -2.60 13.29 -2.42
N PHE A 235 -3.72 12.59 -2.44
CA PHE A 235 -4.36 12.09 -3.67
C PHE A 235 -5.28 13.13 -4.33
N SER A 236 -5.80 14.13 -3.61
CA SER A 236 -6.72 15.14 -4.13
C SER A 236 -5.98 16.25 -4.89
N ASP A 237 -6.69 17.12 -5.59
CA ASP A 237 -6.07 18.24 -6.31
C ASP A 237 -5.35 19.23 -5.39
N ASP A 238 -5.87 19.43 -4.18
CA ASP A 238 -5.26 20.23 -3.13
C ASP A 238 -4.99 19.38 -1.89
N GLU A 239 -3.70 19.25 -1.52
CA GLU A 239 -3.27 18.53 -0.32
C GLU A 239 -3.27 19.38 0.96
N ASN A 240 -3.34 20.70 0.83
CA ASN A 240 -3.27 21.63 1.95
C ASN A 240 -4.66 21.95 2.48
N LYS A 241 -5.18 21.05 3.31
CA LYS A 241 -6.49 21.18 3.92
C LYS A 241 -6.44 21.96 5.22
N ASN A 242 -7.47 22.74 5.47
CA ASN A 242 -7.62 23.43 6.74
C ASN A 242 -8.00 22.43 7.84
N LYS A 243 -7.95 22.89 9.09
CA LYS A 243 -8.23 22.07 10.27
C LYS A 243 -9.64 21.46 10.25
N GLU A 244 -10.62 22.21 9.78
CA GLU A 244 -12.02 21.78 9.67
C GLU A 244 -12.16 20.58 8.73
N GLU A 245 -11.64 20.67 7.50
CA GLU A 245 -11.68 19.58 6.51
C GLU A 245 -10.99 18.31 7.01
N VAL A 246 -9.88 18.46 7.73
CA VAL A 246 -9.17 17.32 8.32
C VAL A 246 -10.00 16.65 9.42
N ILE A 247 -10.63 17.45 10.30
CA ILE A 247 -11.49 16.91 11.37
C ILE A 247 -12.72 16.21 10.79
N ASP A 248 -13.36 16.79 9.78
CA ASP A 248 -14.49 16.16 9.12
C ASP A 248 -14.10 14.84 8.45
N THR A 249 -12.88 14.77 7.87
CA THR A 249 -12.33 13.51 7.35
C THR A 249 -12.05 12.49 8.44
N ILE A 250 -11.54 12.91 9.60
CA ILE A 250 -11.36 12.02 10.78
C ILE A 250 -12.69 11.43 11.21
N LYS A 251 -13.74 12.25 11.33
CA LYS A 251 -15.07 11.81 11.69
C LYS A 251 -15.66 10.85 10.66
N LYS A 252 -15.54 11.17 9.37
CA LYS A 252 -15.96 10.29 8.29
C LYS A 252 -15.24 8.95 8.35
N HIS A 253 -13.92 8.95 8.54
CA HIS A 253 -13.15 7.72 8.66
C HIS A 253 -13.58 6.88 9.86
N MET A 254 -13.84 7.52 11.01
CA MET A 254 -14.37 6.85 12.20
C MET A 254 -15.74 6.22 11.93
N GLN A 255 -16.67 6.95 11.28
CA GLN A 255 -17.97 6.43 10.90
C GLN A 255 -17.88 5.23 9.96
N LEU A 256 -17.01 5.31 8.94
CA LEU A 256 -16.74 4.16 8.08
C LEU A 256 -16.18 2.97 8.87
N LYS A 257 -15.28 3.19 9.83
CA LYS A 257 -14.77 2.11 10.69
C LYS A 257 -15.90 1.41 11.46
N LEU A 258 -16.90 2.16 11.94
CA LEU A 258 -18.04 1.60 12.68
C LEU A 258 -18.98 0.75 11.81
N GLU A 259 -18.96 0.92 10.49
CA GLU A 259 -19.72 0.05 9.58
C GLU A 259 -19.11 -1.36 9.48
N PHE A 260 -17.80 -1.51 9.67
CA PHE A 260 -17.06 -2.76 9.47
C PHE A 260 -16.56 -3.40 10.76
N TYR A 261 -16.46 -2.63 11.86
CA TYR A 261 -15.85 -3.08 13.10
C TYR A 261 -16.71 -2.69 14.31
N GLU A 262 -16.61 -3.48 15.36
CA GLU A 262 -17.18 -3.11 16.67
C GLU A 262 -16.57 -1.79 17.18
N GLU A 263 -17.35 -0.96 17.85
CA GLU A 263 -16.99 0.39 18.29
C GLU A 263 -15.65 0.45 19.03
N LYS A 264 -15.45 -0.44 20.00
CA LYS A 264 -14.17 -0.51 20.74
C LYS A 264 -12.97 -0.71 19.83
N ARG A 265 -13.09 -1.59 18.83
CA ARG A 265 -12.03 -1.84 17.83
C ARG A 265 -11.83 -0.62 16.93
N ALA A 266 -12.92 -0.05 16.42
CA ALA A 266 -12.88 1.13 15.57
C ALA A 266 -12.14 2.29 16.27
N ILE A 267 -12.49 2.58 17.53
CA ILE A 267 -11.83 3.62 18.34
C ILE A 267 -10.33 3.33 18.49
N LEU A 268 -9.96 2.11 18.87
CA LEU A 268 -8.56 1.75 19.10
C LEU A 268 -7.72 1.86 17.82
N GLU A 269 -8.26 1.44 16.67
CA GLU A 269 -7.57 1.54 15.39
C GLU A 269 -7.49 2.99 14.88
N MET A 270 -8.53 3.80 15.12
CA MET A 270 -8.54 5.21 14.71
C MET A 270 -7.55 6.08 15.50
N ARG A 271 -7.16 5.72 16.70
CA ARG A 271 -6.17 6.48 17.48
C ARG A 271 -4.91 6.79 16.67
N LYS A 272 -4.35 5.80 15.96
CA LYS A 272 -3.16 6.00 15.11
C LYS A 272 -3.45 6.95 13.93
N HIS A 273 -4.63 6.83 13.28
CA HIS A 273 -5.00 7.71 12.18
C HIS A 273 -5.19 9.16 12.65
N ILE A 274 -5.83 9.37 13.79
CA ILE A 274 -5.98 10.69 14.40
C ILE A 274 -4.61 11.31 14.72
N GLN A 275 -3.67 10.50 15.28
CA GLN A 275 -2.30 10.95 15.52
C GLN A 275 -1.61 11.43 14.25
N TRP A 276 -1.82 10.74 13.14
CA TRP A 276 -1.22 11.09 11.84
C TRP A 276 -1.89 12.32 11.23
N TYR A 277 -3.22 12.35 11.14
CA TYR A 277 -3.98 13.41 10.49
C TYR A 277 -3.82 14.77 11.20
N LEU A 278 -3.73 14.76 12.52
CA LEU A 278 -3.55 15.99 13.30
C LEU A 278 -2.07 16.42 13.45
N LYS A 279 -1.14 15.77 12.72
CA LYS A 279 0.27 16.15 12.76
C LYS A 279 0.46 17.55 12.13
N GLY A 280 1.14 18.43 12.88
CA GLY A 280 1.46 19.79 12.40
C GLY A 280 0.45 20.87 12.83
N PHE A 281 -0.76 20.53 13.26
CA PHE A 281 -1.70 21.52 13.77
C PHE A 281 -1.30 22.01 15.16
N ARG A 282 -1.44 23.35 15.38
CA ARG A 282 -1.21 23.96 16.68
C ARG A 282 -2.14 23.32 17.74
N ASN A 283 -1.66 23.12 18.95
CA ASN A 283 -2.37 22.50 20.07
C ASN A 283 -2.80 21.03 19.86
N SER A 284 -2.53 20.40 18.70
CA SER A 284 -2.98 19.03 18.42
C SER A 284 -2.45 17.97 19.39
N ASN A 285 -1.29 18.21 20.04
CA ASN A 285 -0.74 17.24 21.00
C ASN A 285 -1.63 17.04 22.24
N LYS A 286 -2.28 18.11 22.72
CA LYS A 286 -3.26 18.01 23.82
C LYS A 286 -4.42 17.11 23.39
N VAL A 287 -5.06 17.43 22.28
CA VAL A 287 -6.19 16.68 21.71
C VAL A 287 -5.84 15.20 21.47
N LYS A 288 -4.69 14.92 20.87
CA LYS A 288 -4.20 13.55 20.65
C LYS A 288 -4.04 12.77 21.95
N ASN A 289 -3.49 13.39 23.00
CA ASN A 289 -3.31 12.75 24.30
C ASN A 289 -4.65 12.47 24.99
N GLU A 290 -5.61 13.39 24.92
CA GLU A 290 -6.95 13.21 25.49
C GLU A 290 -7.69 12.07 24.76
N ILE A 291 -7.74 12.08 23.43
CA ILE A 291 -8.41 11.03 22.63
C ILE A 291 -7.80 9.65 22.88
N ASN A 292 -6.49 9.55 23.11
CA ASN A 292 -5.84 8.27 23.41
C ASN A 292 -6.33 7.61 24.72
N GLN A 293 -6.92 8.36 25.63
CA GLN A 293 -7.48 7.84 26.90
C GLN A 293 -8.96 7.45 26.79
N LEU A 294 -9.65 7.95 25.76
CA LEU A 294 -11.09 7.77 25.62
C LEU A 294 -11.45 6.45 24.94
N THR A 295 -12.59 5.91 25.34
CA THR A 295 -13.22 4.72 24.74
C THR A 295 -14.68 4.98 24.36
N ASP A 296 -15.17 6.20 24.54
CA ASP A 296 -16.51 6.65 24.14
C ASP A 296 -16.42 7.51 22.87
N LEU A 297 -17.20 7.16 21.87
CA LEU A 297 -17.21 7.83 20.58
C LEU A 297 -17.71 9.28 20.66
N ASN A 298 -18.73 9.53 21.48
CA ASN A 298 -19.33 10.87 21.62
C ASN A 298 -18.35 11.83 22.28
N GLU A 299 -17.58 11.37 23.27
CA GLU A 299 -16.53 12.16 23.90
C GLU A 299 -15.41 12.49 22.90
N ILE A 300 -14.99 11.52 22.06
CA ILE A 300 -14.00 11.76 21.01
C ILE A 300 -14.50 12.81 20.02
N PHE A 301 -15.74 12.69 19.54
CA PHE A 301 -16.32 13.65 18.60
C PHE A 301 -16.46 15.04 19.21
N LYS A 302 -16.86 15.13 20.48
CA LYS A 302 -16.93 16.40 21.21
C LYS A 302 -15.57 17.12 21.26
N ILE A 303 -14.50 16.40 21.60
CA ILE A 303 -13.14 16.97 21.63
C ILE A 303 -12.71 17.42 20.23
N LEU A 304 -13.01 16.64 19.19
CA LEU A 304 -12.70 17.02 17.80
C LEU A 304 -13.47 18.29 17.39
N ASP A 305 -14.75 18.44 17.80
CA ASP A 305 -15.54 19.63 17.52
C ASP A 305 -15.04 20.86 18.27
N GLU A 306 -14.67 20.72 19.55
CA GLU A 306 -14.04 21.78 20.32
C GLU A 306 -12.74 22.24 19.67
N PHE A 307 -11.89 21.29 19.24
CA PHE A 307 -10.64 21.60 18.56
C PHE A 307 -10.85 22.21 17.16
N LYS A 308 -11.94 21.85 16.46
CA LYS A 308 -12.33 22.48 15.20
C LYS A 308 -12.55 23.97 15.33
N ASN A 309 -13.18 24.39 16.44
CA ASN A 309 -13.61 25.76 16.72
C ASN A 309 -12.53 26.64 17.39
N GLU A 310 -11.41 26.09 17.87
CA GLU A 310 -10.25 26.83 18.37
C GLU A 310 -9.44 27.49 17.21
#